data_b3e27c08487e7426e0ebea5c4fa279a6
#
_entry.id   b3e27c08487e7426e0ebea5c4fa279a6
#
_cell.length_a   1.000
_cell.length_b   1.000
_cell.length_c   1.000
_cell.angle_alpha   90.00
_cell.angle_beta   90.00
_cell.angle_gamma   90.00
#
_symmetry.space_group_name_H-M   'P 1'
#
loop_
_entity.id
_entity.type
_entity.pdbx_description
1 polymer ?
#
loop_
_entity_poly.entity_id
_entity_poly.type
_entity_poly.pdbx_seq_one_letter_code
_entity_poly.pdbx_strand_id
1 'polypeptide(L)'
;MGVTKYVRSAWKNPKQSMEPRHRTGRMAEWRHQPVFQRIDKPTRIDAARRVGYRAKQGVVICRTRVRRGGLRKGVVNMKRKPSKSGVTKITMAKSIQRIAEERVSRRYPNLRVLNSYWVGEDGKNKF
;
A
#
# COMPACT_ATOMS: atom_id res chain seq x y z
N MET A 1 27.70 5.74 11.19
CA MET A 1 26.64 5.09 10.38
C MET A 1 25.27 5.52 10.92
N GLY A 2 24.36 6.01 10.05
CA GLY A 2 23.09 6.60 10.50
C GLY A 2 22.01 5.58 10.90
N VAL A 3 21.08 6.01 11.73
CA VAL A 3 19.91 5.25 12.25
C VAL A 3 19.15 4.50 11.15
N THR A 4 19.10 5.03 9.94
CA THR A 4 18.41 4.43 8.78
C THR A 4 18.91 3.03 8.42
N LYS A 5 20.17 2.69 8.69
CA LYS A 5 20.72 1.35 8.46
C LYS A 5 20.04 0.32 9.37
N TYR A 6 19.91 0.63 10.65
CA TYR A 6 19.29 -0.26 11.64
C TYR A 6 17.78 -0.40 11.39
N VAL A 7 17.10 0.70 11.12
CA VAL A 7 15.67 0.68 10.74
C VAL A 7 15.45 -0.18 9.50
N ARG A 8 16.29 -0.03 8.47
CA ARG A 8 16.21 -0.85 7.26
C ARG A 8 16.45 -2.34 7.53
N SER A 9 17.40 -2.67 8.39
CA SER A 9 17.67 -4.05 8.80
C SER A 9 16.46 -4.65 9.51
N ALA A 10 15.87 -3.94 10.46
CA ALA A 10 14.65 -4.38 11.16
C ALA A 10 13.47 -4.62 10.21
N TRP A 11 13.30 -3.78 9.18
CA TRP A 11 12.24 -3.95 8.18
C TRP A 11 12.51 -5.03 7.13
N LYS A 12 13.71 -5.56 7.02
CA LYS A 12 13.98 -6.73 6.17
C LYS A 12 13.32 -8.00 6.72
N ASN A 13 13.42 -8.19 8.04
CA ASN A 13 12.83 -9.35 8.72
C ASN A 13 11.91 -8.91 9.87
N PRO A 14 10.75 -8.32 9.58
CA PRO A 14 9.88 -7.73 10.60
C PRO A 14 9.31 -8.76 11.58
N LYS A 15 9.26 -10.04 11.18
CA LYS A 15 8.83 -11.13 12.06
C LYS A 15 9.82 -11.40 13.21
N GLN A 16 11.11 -11.22 12.96
CA GLN A 16 12.17 -11.44 13.95
C GLN A 16 12.51 -10.17 14.74
N SER A 17 12.47 -9.02 14.06
CA SER A 17 12.96 -7.75 14.60
C SER A 17 11.89 -6.92 15.32
N MET A 18 10.62 -7.22 15.12
CA MET A 18 9.50 -6.48 15.73
C MET A 18 8.62 -7.42 16.52
N GLU A 19 8.28 -7.01 17.75
CA GLU A 19 7.32 -7.76 18.56
C GLU A 19 5.99 -7.95 17.81
N PRO A 20 5.38 -9.15 17.93
CA PRO A 20 4.11 -9.45 17.25
C PRO A 20 3.03 -8.40 17.51
N ARG A 21 2.88 -7.91 18.76
CA ARG A 21 1.89 -6.89 19.12
C ARG A 21 2.10 -5.56 18.38
N HIS A 22 3.34 -5.13 18.18
CA HIS A 22 3.60 -3.89 17.41
C HIS A 22 3.27 -4.04 15.93
N ARG A 23 3.44 -5.23 15.38
CA ARG A 23 3.14 -5.51 13.97
C ARG A 23 1.66 -5.75 13.75
N THR A 24 1.08 -6.71 14.47
CA THR A 24 -0.33 -7.12 14.33
C THR A 24 -1.28 -6.08 14.90
N GLY A 25 -0.94 -5.44 16.03
CA GLY A 25 -1.71 -4.36 16.62
C GLY A 25 -1.88 -3.17 15.68
N ARG A 26 -0.80 -2.73 15.04
CA ARG A 26 -0.88 -1.67 14.00
C ARG A 26 -1.79 -2.05 12.85
N MET A 27 -1.72 -3.30 12.36
CA MET A 27 -2.59 -3.75 11.28
C MET A 27 -4.06 -3.77 11.69
N ALA A 28 -4.35 -4.19 12.93
CA ALA A 28 -5.71 -4.17 13.49
C ALA A 28 -6.24 -2.74 13.58
N GLU A 29 -5.45 -1.81 14.12
CA GLU A 29 -5.79 -0.39 14.18
C GLU A 29 -6.04 0.19 12.77
N TRP A 30 -5.15 -0.05 11.82
CA TRP A 30 -5.27 0.48 10.46
C TRP A 30 -6.49 -0.05 9.71
N ARG A 31 -7.00 -1.22 10.07
CA ARG A 31 -8.25 -1.76 9.51
C ARG A 31 -9.49 -0.97 9.96
N HIS A 32 -9.47 -0.45 11.19
CA HIS A 32 -10.57 0.36 11.72
C HIS A 32 -10.53 1.82 11.25
N GLN A 33 -9.34 2.32 10.90
CA GLN A 33 -9.17 3.69 10.42
C GLN A 33 -9.74 3.88 9.00
N PRO A 34 -9.99 5.14 8.57
CA PRO A 34 -10.40 5.46 7.21
C PRO A 34 -9.44 4.91 6.16
N VAL A 35 -9.95 4.69 4.95
CA VAL A 35 -9.13 4.17 3.81
C VAL A 35 -7.97 5.10 3.49
N PHE A 36 -8.18 6.41 3.65
CA PHE A 36 -7.17 7.46 3.46
C PHE A 36 -6.96 8.16 4.78
N GLN A 37 -5.81 7.96 5.38
CA GLN A 37 -5.44 8.57 6.65
C GLN A 37 -4.19 9.42 6.47
N ARG A 38 -4.29 10.71 6.75
CA ARG A 38 -3.13 11.59 6.86
C ARG A 38 -2.38 11.23 8.14
N ILE A 39 -1.07 11.11 8.04
CA ILE A 39 -0.18 10.80 9.17
C ILE A 39 0.92 11.85 9.26
N ASP A 40 1.32 12.19 10.48
CA ASP A 40 2.32 13.24 10.71
C ASP A 40 3.75 12.75 10.46
N LYS A 41 3.99 11.48 10.76
CA LYS A 41 5.32 10.87 10.63
C LYS A 41 5.27 9.61 9.78
N PRO A 42 6.28 9.39 8.92
CA PRO A 42 6.33 8.19 8.10
C PRO A 42 6.53 6.95 8.99
N THR A 43 5.74 5.92 8.76
CA THR A 43 5.87 4.63 9.48
C THR A 43 7.23 3.97 9.19
N ARG A 44 7.74 4.14 7.97
CA ARG A 44 9.07 3.68 7.54
C ARG A 44 9.90 4.85 7.06
N ILE A 45 10.69 5.42 7.96
CA ILE A 45 11.52 6.59 7.63
C ILE A 45 12.61 6.26 6.58
N ASP A 46 13.14 5.02 6.59
CA ASP A 46 14.13 4.56 5.63
C ASP A 46 13.56 4.52 4.20
N ALA A 47 12.36 3.97 4.05
CA ALA A 47 11.67 3.88 2.77
C ALA A 47 11.22 5.27 2.29
N ALA A 48 10.62 6.07 3.19
CA ALA A 48 10.18 7.42 2.88
C ALA A 48 11.32 8.31 2.36
N ARG A 49 12.45 8.32 3.04
CA ARG A 49 13.63 9.10 2.61
C ARG A 49 14.19 8.63 1.27
N ARG A 50 14.17 7.34 1.01
CA ARG A 50 14.64 6.79 -0.28
C ARG A 50 13.79 7.26 -1.45
N VAL A 51 12.50 7.45 -1.24
CA VAL A 51 11.57 7.96 -2.26
C VAL A 51 11.45 9.49 -2.26
N GLY A 52 12.37 10.18 -1.56
CA GLY A 52 12.49 11.64 -1.60
C GLY A 52 11.73 12.39 -0.51
N TYR A 53 11.17 11.71 0.49
CA TYR A 53 10.50 12.39 1.61
C TYR A 53 11.47 13.27 2.41
N ARG A 54 11.02 14.49 2.66
CA ARG A 54 11.64 15.44 3.61
C ARG A 54 10.56 16.04 4.50
N ALA A 55 10.84 16.16 5.79
CA ALA A 55 9.93 16.77 6.76
C ALA A 55 9.97 18.29 6.61
N LYS A 56 9.21 18.81 5.67
CA LYS A 56 9.04 20.27 5.45
C LYS A 56 7.59 20.59 5.14
N GLN A 57 7.22 21.85 5.28
CA GLN A 57 5.90 22.35 4.89
C GLN A 57 5.60 22.01 3.42
N GLY A 58 4.34 21.72 3.12
CA GLY A 58 3.90 21.32 1.79
C GLY A 58 4.09 19.83 1.46
N VAL A 59 4.81 19.06 2.27
CA VAL A 59 4.94 17.60 2.10
C VAL A 59 4.05 16.87 3.09
N VAL A 60 3.09 16.12 2.57
CA VAL A 60 2.10 15.38 3.34
C VAL A 60 2.28 13.89 3.13
N ILE A 61 2.10 13.11 4.18
CA ILE A 61 2.08 11.64 4.10
C ILE A 61 0.65 11.16 4.28
N CYS A 62 0.21 10.34 3.34
CA CYS A 62 -1.08 9.68 3.41
C CYS A 62 -0.90 8.16 3.42
N ARG A 63 -1.40 7.49 4.46
CA ARG A 63 -1.53 6.04 4.43
C ARG A 63 -2.82 5.67 3.74
N THR A 64 -2.75 4.75 2.79
CA THR A 64 -3.93 4.22 2.10
C THR A 64 -3.98 2.71 2.17
N ARG A 65 -5.18 2.17 2.04
CA ARG A 65 -5.47 0.74 2.11
C ARG A 65 -6.07 0.26 0.81
N VAL A 66 -5.48 -0.79 0.24
CA VAL A 66 -6.00 -1.46 -0.96
C VAL A 66 -6.17 -2.94 -0.69
N ARG A 67 -7.28 -3.51 -1.14
CA ARG A 67 -7.55 -4.94 -1.00
C ARG A 67 -6.49 -5.77 -1.73
N ARG A 68 -6.08 -6.87 -1.13
CA ARG A 68 -5.21 -7.90 -1.74
C ARG A 68 -5.94 -8.71 -2.80
N GLY A 69 -5.17 -9.46 -3.55
CA GLY A 69 -5.65 -10.36 -4.59
C GLY A 69 -5.63 -9.73 -5.97
N GLY A 70 -5.95 -10.55 -6.95
CA GLY A 70 -6.02 -10.16 -8.34
C GLY A 70 -7.39 -9.63 -8.76
N LEU A 71 -7.60 -9.56 -10.06
CA LEU A 71 -8.88 -9.22 -10.66
C LEU A 71 -9.91 -10.33 -10.34
N ARG A 72 -11.08 -9.92 -9.85
CA ARG A 72 -12.21 -10.84 -9.71
C ARG A 72 -12.78 -11.13 -11.09
N LYS A 73 -12.53 -12.33 -11.59
CA LYS A 73 -13.01 -12.78 -12.90
C LYS A 73 -14.46 -13.21 -12.77
N GLY A 74 -15.26 -12.88 -13.79
CA GLY A 74 -16.65 -13.32 -13.86
C GLY A 74 -16.79 -14.83 -14.07
N VAL A 75 -17.94 -15.37 -13.72
CA VAL A 75 -18.30 -16.77 -14.02
C VAL A 75 -18.63 -16.87 -15.51
N VAL A 76 -18.19 -17.97 -16.13
CA VAL A 76 -18.54 -18.27 -17.52
C VAL A 76 -19.98 -18.72 -17.59
N ASN A 77 -20.86 -17.89 -18.17
CA ASN A 77 -22.27 -18.20 -18.37
C ASN A 77 -22.48 -18.97 -19.68
N MET A 78 -23.66 -19.60 -19.82
CA MET A 78 -24.00 -20.44 -20.99
C MET A 78 -23.85 -19.74 -22.35
N LYS A 79 -24.07 -18.43 -22.44
CA LYS A 79 -23.80 -17.62 -23.65
C LYS A 79 -22.33 -17.23 -23.76
N ARG A 80 -21.45 -18.21 -23.95
CA ARG A 80 -20.00 -17.99 -24.09
C ARG A 80 -19.71 -17.24 -25.38
N LYS A 81 -19.01 -16.11 -25.24
CA LYS A 81 -18.26 -15.50 -26.35
C LYS A 81 -16.77 -15.83 -26.12
N PRO A 82 -16.18 -16.80 -26.85
CA PRO A 82 -14.80 -17.28 -26.59
C PRO A 82 -13.75 -16.18 -26.57
N SER A 83 -13.91 -15.16 -27.41
CA SER A 83 -13.01 -13.98 -27.46
C SER A 83 -13.03 -13.13 -26.20
N LYS A 84 -14.10 -13.19 -25.37
CA LYS A 84 -14.27 -12.40 -24.14
C LYS A 84 -14.24 -13.25 -22.87
N SER A 85 -14.17 -14.57 -22.97
CA SER A 85 -14.25 -15.50 -21.84
C SER A 85 -12.93 -16.15 -21.44
N GLY A 86 -11.82 -15.70 -21.99
CA GLY A 86 -10.47 -16.20 -21.70
C GLY A 86 -9.99 -15.84 -20.31
N VAL A 87 -10.52 -16.53 -19.28
CA VAL A 87 -10.28 -16.27 -17.86
C VAL A 87 -8.79 -16.27 -17.49
N THR A 88 -7.98 -17.10 -18.13
CA THR A 88 -6.54 -17.21 -17.89
C THR A 88 -5.75 -15.99 -18.37
N LYS A 89 -6.21 -15.34 -19.44
CA LYS A 89 -5.53 -14.18 -20.05
C LYS A 89 -5.95 -12.84 -19.44
N ILE A 90 -7.03 -12.79 -18.66
CA ILE A 90 -7.53 -11.56 -18.05
C ILE A 90 -6.70 -11.26 -16.80
N THR A 91 -5.88 -10.24 -16.86
CA THR A 91 -5.03 -9.77 -15.76
C THR A 91 -5.31 -8.29 -15.46
N MET A 92 -4.94 -7.84 -14.26
CA MET A 92 -5.03 -6.42 -13.93
C MET A 92 -4.01 -5.62 -14.74
N ALA A 93 -4.47 -4.54 -15.39
CA ALA A 93 -3.59 -3.63 -16.13
C ALA A 93 -2.74 -2.73 -15.22
N LYS A 94 -3.07 -2.66 -13.93
CA LYS A 94 -2.41 -1.77 -12.95
C LYS A 94 -1.95 -2.56 -11.73
N SER A 95 -0.77 -2.23 -11.20
CA SER A 95 -0.32 -2.75 -9.91
C SER A 95 -1.18 -2.21 -8.77
N ILE A 96 -1.23 -2.94 -7.64
CA ILE A 96 -1.93 -2.50 -6.43
C ILE A 96 -1.36 -1.17 -5.93
N GLN A 97 -0.05 -0.97 -6.05
CA GLN A 97 0.62 0.28 -5.70
C GLN A 97 0.09 1.45 -6.55
N ARG A 98 0.03 1.30 -7.86
CA ARG A 98 -0.51 2.32 -8.76
C ARG A 98 -1.99 2.63 -8.48
N ILE A 99 -2.77 1.60 -8.14
CA ILE A 99 -4.17 1.80 -7.73
C ILE A 99 -4.25 2.66 -6.47
N ALA A 100 -3.37 2.42 -5.48
CA ALA A 100 -3.28 3.23 -4.28
C ALA A 100 -2.96 4.69 -4.59
N GLU A 101 -1.94 4.94 -5.41
CA GLU A 101 -1.52 6.29 -5.84
C GLU A 101 -2.63 7.05 -6.56
N GLU A 102 -3.29 6.42 -7.53
CA GLU A 102 -4.39 7.03 -8.27
C GLU A 102 -5.61 7.35 -7.37
N ARG A 103 -5.90 6.50 -6.38
CA ARG A 103 -6.98 6.77 -5.42
C ARG A 103 -6.65 7.94 -4.50
N VAL A 104 -5.40 8.04 -4.04
CA VAL A 104 -4.94 9.18 -3.23
C VAL A 104 -4.98 10.46 -4.04
N SER A 105 -4.52 10.46 -5.29
CA SER A 105 -4.57 11.62 -6.19
C SER A 105 -6.00 12.13 -6.39
N ARG A 106 -6.97 11.24 -6.55
CA ARG A 106 -8.39 11.63 -6.64
C ARG A 106 -8.96 12.17 -5.34
N ARG A 107 -8.47 11.70 -4.20
CA ARG A 107 -8.91 12.19 -2.88
C ARG A 107 -8.38 13.58 -2.56
N TYR A 108 -7.18 13.89 -3.03
CA TYR A 108 -6.49 15.15 -2.79
C TYR A 108 -6.12 15.84 -4.11
N PRO A 109 -7.09 16.43 -4.83
CA PRO A 109 -6.85 16.99 -6.16
C PRO A 109 -5.91 18.21 -6.16
N ASN A 110 -5.77 18.89 -5.01
CA ASN A 110 -4.85 20.00 -4.80
C ASN A 110 -3.40 19.57 -4.51
N LEU A 111 -3.15 18.26 -4.39
CA LEU A 111 -1.83 17.70 -4.09
C LEU A 111 -1.39 16.75 -5.20
N ARG A 112 -0.10 16.78 -5.50
CA ARG A 112 0.52 15.81 -6.43
C ARG A 112 1.13 14.66 -5.65
N VAL A 113 0.81 13.43 -6.02
CA VAL A 113 1.48 12.24 -5.50
C VAL A 113 2.89 12.19 -6.08
N LEU A 114 3.90 12.28 -5.22
CA LEU A 114 5.30 12.21 -5.61
C LEU A 114 5.78 10.77 -5.75
N ASN A 115 5.52 9.96 -4.73
CA ASN A 115 5.93 8.56 -4.71
C ASN A 115 5.17 7.79 -3.63
N SER A 116 5.35 6.47 -3.60
CA SER A 116 4.74 5.60 -2.60
C SER A 116 5.68 4.48 -2.16
N TYR A 117 5.42 3.89 -1.01
CA TYR A 117 6.16 2.73 -0.50
C TYR A 117 5.25 1.82 0.32
N TRP A 118 5.55 0.56 0.31
CA TRP A 118 4.84 -0.45 1.08
C TRP A 118 5.19 -0.39 2.57
N VAL A 119 4.17 -0.52 3.42
CA VAL A 119 4.29 -0.46 4.89
C VAL A 119 3.97 -1.79 5.54
N GLY A 120 2.98 -2.50 5.03
CA GLY A 120 2.57 -3.78 5.58
C GLY A 120 1.41 -4.39 4.81
N GLU A 121 1.10 -5.62 5.16
CA GLU A 121 -0.07 -6.31 4.63
C GLU A 121 -0.64 -7.27 5.66
N ASP A 122 -1.94 -7.42 5.64
CA ASP A 122 -2.68 -8.45 6.36
C ASP A 122 -3.31 -9.46 5.38
N GLY A 123 -4.16 -10.36 5.87
CA GLY A 123 -4.84 -11.34 5.02
C GLY A 123 -5.75 -10.71 3.96
N LYS A 124 -6.25 -9.50 4.18
CA LYS A 124 -7.24 -8.81 3.32
C LYS A 124 -6.68 -7.60 2.58
N ASN A 125 -5.77 -6.84 3.18
CA ASN A 125 -5.35 -5.54 2.70
C ASN A 125 -3.83 -5.42 2.56
N LYS A 126 -3.41 -4.51 1.68
CA LYS A 126 -2.06 -3.92 1.61
C LYS A 126 -2.14 -2.45 2.02
N PHE A 127 -1.15 -2.01 2.81
CA PHE A 127 -1.01 -0.66 3.33
C PHE A 127 0.26 -0.01 2.79
#